data_9110cbb086ca0e8181427b07a6ebb9ef
#
_entry.id   9110cbb086ca0e8181427b07a6ebb9ef
#
_cell.length_a   1.000
_cell.length_b   1.000
_cell.length_c   1.000
_cell.angle_alpha   90.00
_cell.angle_beta   90.00
_cell.angle_gamma   90.00
#
_symmetry.space_group_name_H-M   'P 1'
#
loop_
_entity.id
_entity.type
_entity.pdbx_description
1 polymer ?
#
loop_
_entity_poly.entity_id
_entity_poly.type
_entity_poly.pdbx_seq_one_letter_code
_entity_poly.pdbx_strand_id
1 'polypeptide(L)'
;MTVTVNGLDQLKKLAGSDLGSSDWIEVTQDRIDTFADATGDHQWIHVDPDLAAAGPFGAPIAHGYLTLSLFIPLFTELLDVQGVSTKVNYGLNKVRFPSPVKVGSRIRLVARLVEVEDVAGGAQIVVDGTIEIEGGTKPAAVLQSLSRFYA
;
A
#
# COMPACT_ATOMS: atom_id res chain seq x y z
N MET A 1 -9.86 -12.52 -0.92
CA MET A 1 -11.32 -12.34 -1.02
C MET A 1 -11.65 -10.87 -0.81
N THR A 2 -12.47 -10.31 -1.66
CA THR A 2 -12.85 -8.90 -1.59
C THR A 2 -14.09 -8.73 -0.72
N VAL A 3 -14.04 -7.80 0.25
CA VAL A 3 -15.23 -7.36 0.98
C VAL A 3 -15.88 -6.23 0.18
N THR A 4 -17.12 -6.40 -0.21
CA THR A 4 -17.88 -5.38 -0.96
C THR A 4 -18.95 -4.79 -0.07
N VAL A 5 -19.01 -3.46 -0.01
CA VAL A 5 -20.06 -2.72 0.69
C VAL A 5 -20.67 -1.68 -0.23
N ASN A 6 -21.91 -1.32 0.01
CA ASN A 6 -22.62 -0.32 -0.74
C ASN A 6 -23.03 0.84 0.16
N GLY A 7 -22.42 1.99 -0.08
CA GLY A 7 -22.68 3.21 0.65
C GLY A 7 -21.94 3.32 1.99
N LEU A 8 -21.95 4.56 2.52
CA LEU A 8 -21.19 4.88 3.73
C LEU A 8 -21.75 4.20 4.99
N ASP A 9 -23.05 3.93 5.05
CA ASP A 9 -23.64 3.27 6.22
C ASP A 9 -23.16 1.82 6.35
N GLN A 10 -23.05 1.09 5.23
CA GLN A 10 -22.47 -0.24 5.24
C GLN A 10 -20.97 -0.22 5.56
N LEU A 11 -20.25 0.78 5.05
CA LEU A 11 -18.86 0.95 5.35
C LEU A 11 -18.62 1.12 6.87
N LYS A 12 -19.44 1.92 7.53
CA LYS A 12 -19.35 2.15 8.98
C LYS A 12 -19.47 0.86 9.80
N LYS A 13 -20.28 -0.09 9.34
CA LYS A 13 -20.48 -1.37 10.01
C LYS A 13 -19.25 -2.27 9.97
N LEU A 14 -18.30 -1.99 9.09
CA LEU A 14 -17.05 -2.74 9.00
C LEU A 14 -15.98 -2.27 10.00
N ALA A 15 -16.18 -1.16 10.69
CA ALA A 15 -15.21 -0.65 11.65
C ALA A 15 -14.80 -1.75 12.66
N GLY A 16 -13.50 -1.92 12.84
CA GLY A 16 -12.94 -2.97 13.70
C GLY A 16 -12.76 -4.34 13.04
N SER A 17 -13.00 -4.46 11.72
CA SER A 17 -12.91 -5.73 11.02
C SER A 17 -11.55 -5.96 10.38
N ASP A 18 -11.08 -7.21 10.43
CA ASP A 18 -9.96 -7.64 9.60
C ASP A 18 -10.43 -7.78 8.15
N LEU A 19 -9.62 -7.28 7.22
CA LEU A 19 -9.90 -7.36 5.79
C LEU A 19 -9.15 -8.51 5.11
N GLY A 20 -8.25 -9.18 5.85
CA GLY A 20 -7.47 -10.29 5.34
C GLY A 20 -6.24 -9.87 4.58
N SER A 21 -5.80 -10.74 3.68
CA SER A 21 -4.59 -10.58 2.88
C SER A 21 -4.92 -10.48 1.41
N SER A 22 -4.24 -9.58 0.70
CA SER A 22 -4.30 -9.50 -0.76
C SER A 22 -3.55 -10.67 -1.41
N ASP A 23 -3.67 -10.81 -2.73
CA ASP A 23 -2.75 -11.64 -3.50
C ASP A 23 -1.34 -11.05 -3.48
N TRP A 24 -0.36 -11.91 -3.80
CA TRP A 24 1.01 -11.48 -3.99
C TRP A 24 1.17 -10.78 -5.33
N ILE A 25 1.93 -9.70 -5.36
CA ILE A 25 2.34 -9.03 -6.60
C ILE A 25 3.85 -8.95 -6.67
N GLU A 26 4.41 -9.09 -7.88
CA GLU A 26 5.84 -8.96 -8.09
C GLU A 26 6.22 -7.48 -8.26
N VAL A 27 7.31 -7.07 -7.62
CA VAL A 27 7.91 -5.74 -7.83
C VAL A 27 9.03 -5.88 -8.85
N THR A 28 8.72 -5.55 -10.10
CA THR A 28 9.64 -5.67 -11.22
C THR A 28 10.54 -4.46 -11.35
N GLN A 29 11.67 -4.61 -12.07
CA GLN A 29 12.54 -3.47 -12.41
C GLN A 29 11.77 -2.43 -13.24
N ASP A 30 10.92 -2.86 -14.17
CA ASP A 30 10.11 -1.93 -14.98
C ASP A 30 9.20 -1.06 -14.11
N ARG A 31 8.61 -1.62 -13.07
CA ARG A 31 7.78 -0.86 -12.13
C ARG A 31 8.60 0.15 -11.35
N ILE A 32 9.79 -0.23 -10.91
CA ILE A 32 10.72 0.65 -10.20
C ILE A 32 11.17 1.79 -11.12
N ASP A 33 11.55 1.47 -12.35
CA ASP A 33 12.00 2.47 -13.34
C ASP A 33 10.87 3.44 -13.69
N THR A 34 9.64 2.95 -13.85
CA THR A 34 8.47 3.78 -14.12
C THR A 34 8.19 4.73 -12.97
N PHE A 35 8.29 4.27 -11.73
CA PHE A 35 8.14 5.11 -10.56
C PHE A 35 9.24 6.17 -10.48
N ALA A 36 10.48 5.80 -10.77
CA ALA A 36 11.60 6.73 -10.82
C ALA A 36 11.35 7.83 -11.86
N ASP A 37 10.86 7.48 -13.03
CA ASP A 37 10.53 8.44 -14.09
C ASP A 37 9.39 9.38 -13.67
N ALA A 38 8.36 8.82 -13.04
CA ALA A 38 7.19 9.60 -12.64
C ALA A 38 7.50 10.61 -11.52
N THR A 39 8.47 10.30 -10.65
CA THR A 39 8.77 11.09 -9.45
C THR A 39 10.07 11.86 -9.52
N GLY A 40 10.96 11.52 -10.44
CA GLY A 40 12.30 12.11 -10.54
C GLY A 40 13.32 11.50 -9.57
N ASP A 41 12.98 10.44 -8.87
CA ASP A 41 13.91 9.74 -7.96
C ASP A 41 14.65 8.64 -8.70
N HIS A 42 15.78 9.00 -9.31
CA HIS A 42 16.65 8.12 -10.09
C HIS A 42 17.92 7.71 -9.35
N GLN A 43 17.86 7.59 -8.03
CA GLN A 43 19.02 7.14 -7.27
C GLN A 43 19.48 5.76 -7.76
N TRP A 44 20.80 5.56 -7.83
CA TRP A 44 21.40 4.34 -8.39
C TRP A 44 20.96 3.05 -7.68
N ILE A 45 20.62 3.12 -6.40
CA ILE A 45 20.15 1.93 -5.65
C ILE A 45 18.85 1.36 -6.20
N HIS A 46 18.10 2.14 -6.99
CA HIS A 46 16.84 1.73 -7.60
C HIS A 46 16.97 1.39 -9.08
N VAL A 47 17.75 2.19 -9.83
CA VAL A 47 17.69 2.16 -11.30
C VAL A 47 18.95 1.66 -11.99
N ASP A 48 20.04 1.43 -11.26
CA ASP A 48 21.29 0.92 -11.83
C ASP A 48 21.59 -0.50 -11.30
N PRO A 49 21.22 -1.55 -12.05
CA PRO A 49 21.40 -2.93 -11.59
C PRO A 49 22.85 -3.30 -11.28
N ASP A 50 23.80 -2.79 -12.05
CA ASP A 50 25.22 -3.11 -11.86
C ASP A 50 25.79 -2.48 -10.58
N LEU A 51 25.54 -1.19 -10.39
CA LEU A 51 25.94 -0.50 -9.16
C LEU A 51 25.21 -1.06 -7.95
N ALA A 52 23.91 -1.33 -8.06
CA ALA A 52 23.13 -1.86 -6.97
C ALA A 52 23.57 -3.27 -6.55
N ALA A 53 23.97 -4.12 -7.50
CA ALA A 53 24.50 -5.45 -7.21
C ALA A 53 25.78 -5.39 -6.37
N ALA A 54 26.61 -4.37 -6.58
CA ALA A 54 27.83 -4.15 -5.82
C ALA A 54 27.58 -3.31 -4.54
N GLY A 55 26.37 -2.82 -4.35
CA GLY A 55 26.01 -1.96 -3.22
C GLY A 55 25.57 -2.73 -1.98
N PRO A 56 25.09 -1.99 -0.95
CA PRO A 56 24.79 -2.58 0.35
C PRO A 56 23.63 -3.57 0.36
N PHE A 57 22.73 -3.51 -0.63
CA PHE A 57 21.57 -4.40 -0.70
C PHE A 57 21.77 -5.60 -1.62
N GLY A 58 22.82 -5.62 -2.43
CA GLY A 58 23.15 -6.70 -3.35
C GLY A 58 22.26 -6.81 -4.58
N ALA A 59 21.31 -5.92 -4.75
CA ALA A 59 20.37 -5.85 -5.86
C ALA A 59 19.67 -4.49 -5.87
N PRO A 60 19.07 -4.05 -6.98
CA PRO A 60 18.18 -2.90 -6.94
C PRO A 60 17.03 -3.10 -5.96
N ILE A 61 16.65 -2.04 -5.28
CA ILE A 61 15.52 -2.05 -4.36
C ILE A 61 14.44 -1.08 -4.81
N ALA A 62 13.19 -1.39 -4.49
CA ALA A 62 12.08 -0.47 -4.70
C ALA A 62 12.24 0.76 -3.80
N HIS A 63 11.79 1.91 -4.31
CA HIS A 63 11.65 3.09 -3.47
C HIS A 63 10.68 2.77 -2.33
N GLY A 64 10.98 3.22 -1.12
CA GLY A 64 10.02 3.12 -0.02
C GLY A 64 8.66 3.72 -0.40
N TYR A 65 8.67 4.85 -1.11
CA TYR A 65 7.45 5.52 -1.56
C TYR A 65 6.72 4.77 -2.67
N LEU A 66 7.41 3.96 -3.48
CA LEU A 66 6.74 3.03 -4.39
C LEU A 66 5.99 1.96 -3.60
N THR A 67 6.66 1.34 -2.63
CA THR A 67 6.04 0.33 -1.77
C THR A 67 4.80 0.89 -1.06
N LEU A 68 4.90 2.10 -0.51
CA LEU A 68 3.76 2.79 0.08
C LEU A 68 2.63 3.00 -0.93
N SER A 69 2.94 3.45 -2.13
CA SER A 69 1.94 3.71 -3.18
C SER A 69 1.22 2.43 -3.61
N LEU A 70 1.89 1.29 -3.57
CA LEU A 70 1.29 -0.01 -3.89
C LEU A 70 0.27 -0.48 -2.86
N PHE A 71 0.22 0.16 -1.68
CA PHE A 71 -0.88 -0.04 -0.75
C PHE A 71 -2.24 0.13 -1.43
N ILE A 72 -2.39 1.10 -2.32
CA ILE A 72 -3.68 1.43 -2.93
C ILE A 72 -4.23 0.27 -3.77
N PRO A 73 -3.53 -0.26 -4.79
CA PRO A 73 -4.08 -1.39 -5.56
C PRO A 73 -4.28 -2.64 -4.71
N LEU A 74 -3.41 -2.89 -3.73
CA LEU A 74 -3.55 -4.04 -2.83
C LEU A 74 -4.76 -3.87 -1.89
N PHE A 75 -4.99 -2.67 -1.40
CA PHE A 75 -6.14 -2.35 -0.56
C PHE A 75 -7.46 -2.42 -1.34
N THR A 76 -7.46 -1.94 -2.58
CA THR A 76 -8.65 -1.99 -3.47
C THR A 76 -9.08 -3.44 -3.74
N GLU A 77 -8.15 -4.38 -3.74
CA GLU A 77 -8.45 -5.80 -3.83
C GLU A 77 -9.21 -6.32 -2.59
N LEU A 78 -8.92 -5.77 -1.42
CA LEU A 78 -9.50 -6.21 -0.16
C LEU A 78 -10.85 -5.58 0.15
N LEU A 79 -11.04 -4.32 -0.23
CA LEU A 79 -12.24 -3.57 0.08
C LEU A 79 -12.75 -2.80 -1.15
N ASP A 80 -13.94 -3.16 -1.59
CA ASP A 80 -14.68 -2.46 -2.64
C ASP A 80 -15.84 -1.69 -2.04
N VAL A 81 -15.76 -0.37 -2.08
CA VAL A 81 -16.83 0.52 -1.58
C VAL A 81 -17.58 1.10 -2.77
N GLN A 82 -18.79 0.63 -2.98
CA GLN A 82 -19.71 1.10 -4.02
C GLN A 82 -20.60 2.23 -3.52
N GLY A 83 -21.24 2.94 -4.43
CA GLY A 83 -22.18 4.01 -4.07
C GLY A 83 -21.51 5.27 -3.53
N VAL A 84 -20.24 5.47 -3.85
CA VAL A 84 -19.48 6.69 -3.51
C VAL A 84 -18.98 7.35 -4.80
N SER A 85 -18.85 8.66 -4.79
CA SER A 85 -18.41 9.41 -5.98
C SER A 85 -16.89 9.46 -6.11
N THR A 86 -16.18 9.61 -5.00
CA THR A 86 -14.73 9.76 -4.98
C THR A 86 -14.11 9.12 -3.75
N LYS A 87 -12.86 8.70 -3.91
CA LYS A 87 -11.99 8.17 -2.86
C LYS A 87 -10.69 8.97 -2.89
N VAL A 88 -10.30 9.52 -1.75
CA VAL A 88 -9.13 10.42 -1.67
C VAL A 88 -8.18 9.93 -0.60
N ASN A 89 -6.90 9.86 -0.96
CA ASN A 89 -5.84 9.63 0.03
C ASN A 89 -5.69 10.92 0.84
N TYR A 90 -6.03 10.86 2.11
CA TYR A 90 -6.03 12.04 2.96
C TYR A 90 -4.71 12.21 3.71
N GLY A 91 -4.15 11.13 4.20
CA GLY A 91 -2.90 11.17 4.95
C GLY A 91 -2.51 9.82 5.54
N LEU A 92 -1.51 9.90 6.39
CA LEU A 92 -0.93 8.77 7.10
C LEU A 92 -0.65 9.21 8.53
N ASN A 93 -1.07 8.42 9.50
CA ASN A 93 -0.68 8.64 10.90
C ASN A 93 0.72 8.11 11.17
N LYS A 94 1.11 7.05 10.46
CA LYS A 94 2.38 6.38 10.65
C LYS A 94 2.79 5.66 9.37
N VAL A 95 4.09 5.69 9.06
CA VAL A 95 4.72 4.88 8.01
C VAL A 95 6.13 4.52 8.45
N ARG A 96 6.50 3.24 8.28
CA ARG A 96 7.87 2.74 8.45
C ARG A 96 8.16 1.70 7.39
N PHE A 97 9.39 1.64 6.96
CA PHE A 97 9.90 0.67 5.98
C PHE A 97 10.98 -0.20 6.63
N PRO A 98 10.59 -1.25 7.39
CA PRO A 98 11.57 -2.04 8.15
C PRO A 98 12.53 -2.85 7.31
N SER A 99 12.12 -3.28 6.11
CA SER A 99 12.94 -4.09 5.22
C SER A 99 12.84 -3.59 3.78
N PRO A 100 13.98 -3.50 3.04
CA PRO A 100 13.94 -3.13 1.63
C PRO A 100 13.25 -4.21 0.79
N VAL A 101 12.60 -3.77 -0.28
CA VAL A 101 12.01 -4.66 -1.28
C VAL A 101 12.98 -4.77 -2.44
N LYS A 102 13.69 -5.89 -2.53
CA LYS A 102 14.58 -6.16 -3.67
C LYS A 102 13.77 -6.41 -4.92
N VAL A 103 14.32 -6.01 -6.06
CA VAL A 103 13.73 -6.29 -7.37
C VAL A 103 13.39 -7.78 -7.50
N GLY A 104 12.22 -8.08 -8.04
CA GLY A 104 11.73 -9.45 -8.19
C GLY A 104 11.04 -10.03 -6.95
N SER A 105 11.06 -9.32 -5.82
CA SER A 105 10.33 -9.75 -4.64
C SER A 105 8.82 -9.67 -4.88
N ARG A 106 8.07 -10.54 -4.20
CA ARG A 106 6.62 -10.49 -4.17
C ARG A 106 6.16 -9.93 -2.84
N ILE A 107 5.21 -9.02 -2.90
CA ILE A 107 4.64 -8.35 -1.73
C ILE A 107 3.13 -8.53 -1.68
N ARG A 108 2.55 -8.46 -0.49
CA ARG A 108 1.11 -8.45 -0.28
C ARG A 108 0.74 -7.56 0.91
N LEU A 109 -0.49 -7.11 0.94
CA LEU A 109 -1.05 -6.33 2.04
C LEU A 109 -1.87 -7.23 2.96
N VAL A 110 -1.66 -7.06 4.26
CA VAL A 110 -2.57 -7.53 5.31
C VAL A 110 -3.16 -6.29 5.95
N ALA A 111 -4.47 -6.17 6.00
CA ALA A 111 -5.13 -4.94 6.42
C ALA A 111 -6.26 -5.17 7.43
N ARG A 112 -6.46 -4.17 8.27
CA ARG A 112 -7.55 -4.08 9.22
C ARG A 112 -8.20 -2.70 9.13
N LEU A 113 -9.51 -2.65 8.98
CA LEU A 113 -10.27 -1.41 9.06
C LEU A 113 -10.50 -1.06 10.52
N VAL A 114 -9.74 -0.08 11.02
CA VAL A 114 -9.73 0.25 12.45
C VAL A 114 -10.94 1.09 12.83
N GLU A 115 -11.21 2.13 12.05
CA GLU A 115 -12.20 3.14 12.39
C GLU A 115 -12.82 3.73 11.12
N VAL A 116 -14.08 4.11 11.23
CA VAL A 116 -14.80 4.88 10.21
C VAL A 116 -15.51 6.02 10.93
N GLU A 117 -15.19 7.26 10.58
CA GLU A 117 -15.83 8.43 11.19
C GLU A 117 -16.46 9.33 10.13
N ASP A 118 -17.50 10.05 10.52
CA ASP A 118 -18.16 11.02 9.64
C ASP A 118 -17.28 12.25 9.44
N VAL A 119 -17.20 12.69 8.19
CA VAL A 119 -16.65 13.99 7.81
C VAL A 119 -17.67 14.72 6.93
N ALA A 120 -17.45 16.02 6.71
CA ALA A 120 -18.36 16.79 5.85
C ALA A 120 -18.43 16.17 4.45
N GLY A 121 -19.61 15.72 4.04
CA GLY A 121 -19.88 15.13 2.73
C GLY A 121 -19.42 13.67 2.55
N GLY A 122 -18.95 13.01 3.60
CA GLY A 122 -18.43 11.67 3.46
C GLY A 122 -18.03 10.98 4.76
N ALA A 123 -17.11 10.04 4.64
CA ALA A 123 -16.54 9.31 5.76
C ALA A 123 -15.02 9.17 5.61
N GLN A 124 -14.32 9.22 6.72
CA GLN A 124 -12.89 8.94 6.79
C GLN A 124 -12.65 7.56 7.40
N ILE A 125 -11.85 6.76 6.74
CA ILE A 125 -11.44 5.46 7.26
C ILE A 125 -10.01 5.51 7.74
N VAL A 126 -9.73 4.75 8.81
CA VAL A 126 -8.40 4.50 9.32
C VAL A 126 -8.10 3.03 9.11
N VAL A 127 -7.02 2.73 8.38
CA VAL A 127 -6.63 1.37 8.02
C VAL A 127 -5.23 1.10 8.52
N ASP A 128 -5.08 0.04 9.32
CA ASP A 128 -3.78 -0.53 9.62
C ASP A 128 -3.38 -1.47 8.49
N GLY A 129 -2.20 -1.26 7.94
CA GLY A 129 -1.65 -2.06 6.86
C GLY A 129 -0.25 -2.55 7.16
N THR A 130 -0.02 -3.82 6.85
CA THR A 130 1.32 -4.41 6.84
C THR A 130 1.56 -4.95 5.44
N ILE A 131 2.59 -4.45 4.78
CA ILE A 131 3.01 -4.99 3.48
C ILE A 131 4.11 -5.99 3.74
N GLU A 132 3.82 -7.26 3.46
CA GLU A 132 4.72 -8.38 3.67
C GLU A 132 5.53 -8.67 2.42
N ILE A 133 6.74 -9.21 2.61
CA ILE A 133 7.60 -9.72 1.53
C ILE A 133 7.57 -11.25 1.61
N GLU A 134 7.26 -11.92 0.50
CA GLU A 134 7.26 -13.39 0.44
C GLU A 134 8.64 -13.93 0.84
N GLY A 135 8.65 -14.84 1.81
CA GLY A 135 9.89 -15.42 2.35
C GLY A 135 10.66 -14.51 3.30
N GLY A 136 10.21 -13.28 3.52
CA GLY A 136 10.87 -12.33 4.42
C GLY A 136 10.43 -12.49 5.88
N THR A 137 11.32 -12.10 6.80
CA THR A 137 11.05 -12.14 8.25
C THR A 137 10.54 -10.79 8.77
N LYS A 138 10.81 -9.70 8.04
CA LYS A 138 10.37 -8.36 8.39
C LYS A 138 9.50 -7.82 7.27
N PRO A 139 8.47 -7.00 7.59
CA PRO A 139 7.63 -6.40 6.57
C PRO A 139 8.38 -5.34 5.75
N ALA A 140 7.92 -5.15 4.51
CA ALA A 140 8.38 -4.04 3.66
C ALA A 140 7.87 -2.70 4.16
N ALA A 141 6.66 -2.66 4.68
CA ALA A 141 6.07 -1.45 5.22
C ALA A 141 5.07 -1.79 6.33
N VAL A 142 5.01 -0.91 7.32
CA VAL A 142 3.96 -0.87 8.34
C VAL A 142 3.39 0.54 8.32
N LEU A 143 2.08 0.66 8.14
CA LEU A 143 1.46 1.96 7.97
C LEU A 143 0.06 2.02 8.58
N GLN A 144 -0.37 3.23 8.89
CA GLN A 144 -1.76 3.52 9.18
C GLN A 144 -2.22 4.62 8.23
N SER A 145 -3.13 4.29 7.34
CA SER A 145 -3.62 5.20 6.31
C SER A 145 -4.93 5.84 6.70
N LEU A 146 -5.11 7.08 6.22
CA LEU A 146 -6.34 7.83 6.29
C LEU A 146 -6.84 8.05 4.87
N SER A 147 -8.04 7.56 4.56
CA SER A 147 -8.70 7.78 3.26
C SER A 147 -10.09 8.33 3.49
N ARG A 148 -10.54 9.17 2.56
CA ARG A 148 -11.88 9.73 2.61
C ARG A 148 -12.70 9.27 1.42
N PHE A 149 -13.91 8.85 1.72
CA PHE A 149 -14.91 8.48 0.72
C PHE A 149 -16.02 9.50 0.75
N TYR A 150 -16.40 10.03 -0.40
CA TYR A 150 -17.45 11.02 -0.53
C TYR A 150 -18.65 10.43 -1.26
N ALA A 151 -19.82 10.83 -0.78
CA ALA A 151 -21.08 10.36 -1.34
C ALA A 151 -21.34 10.87 -2.78
#